data_3b8b727919940261c3ef1ad4e6b421c0
#
_entry.id   3b8b727919940261c3ef1ad4e6b421c0
#
_cell.length_a   1.000
_cell.length_b   1.000
_cell.length_c   1.000
_cell.angle_alpha   90.00
_cell.angle_beta   90.00
_cell.angle_gamma   90.00
#
_symmetry.space_group_name_H-M   'P 1'
#
loop_
_entity.id
_entity.type
_entity.pdbx_description
1 polymer ?
#
loop_
_entity_poly.entity_id
_entity_poly.type
_entity_poly.pdbx_seq_one_letter_code
_entity_poly.pdbx_strand_id
1 'polypeptide(L)'
;MDASIRNYYLAIGKIQKCIANSETLDEAFQGSLRIIIENCNAEQAVIWYADKSDGDKLHPYYWISPLDMMSKTHPAGEGAAGRVYMSQKSEYIPDFQAAPDECTAMDFDGVQVGSMVCVPFSNEYENLGCIQLITTSGNRAFTEEDADMCEIMVMMAAMAITDNEHRLVPWHAGEVVISLSDICREFKNGDVITKVLKGVNLDIYKGEFLVLLGESGCGKSTLLNIIGGMDQATSGSFTYMGEDYSNATQEQLTEFRRSNVGFIFQGYNLMPNLNALQNLDLIGELVDDALDSSEALDLVGLSERKNNYPSQLSGGQQQRVSIARALVKKPKLILADEPTAALDYATSIEVLTVMERIVESGTTLVMVTHNEEISRMADRVVHMRDGRMYEVTVNRHRAHAADLVW
;
A
#
# COMPACT_ATOMS: atom_id res chain seq x y z
N MET A 1 -23.81 -23.28 27.75
CA MET A 1 -22.70 -23.16 26.79
C MET A 1 -21.94 -21.92 27.19
N ASP A 2 -20.69 -22.09 27.53
CA ASP A 2 -19.83 -21.01 28.00
C ASP A 2 -19.80 -19.90 26.95
N ALA A 3 -19.75 -18.63 27.38
CA ALA A 3 -19.74 -17.48 26.47
C ALA A 3 -18.56 -17.53 25.49
N SER A 4 -17.43 -18.04 25.96
CA SER A 4 -16.22 -18.29 25.20
C SER A 4 -16.48 -19.29 24.05
N ILE A 5 -17.02 -20.45 24.35
CA ILE A 5 -17.36 -21.49 23.33
C ILE A 5 -18.34 -20.94 22.28
N ARG A 6 -19.29 -20.10 22.68
CA ARG A 6 -20.22 -19.47 21.73
C ARG A 6 -19.51 -18.51 20.77
N ASN A 7 -18.54 -17.73 21.27
CA ASN A 7 -17.76 -16.81 20.44
C ASN A 7 -16.89 -17.59 19.41
N TYR A 8 -16.35 -18.74 19.81
CA TYR A 8 -15.62 -19.65 18.92
C TYR A 8 -16.47 -20.07 17.70
N TYR A 9 -17.66 -20.64 17.96
CA TYR A 9 -18.54 -21.07 16.87
C TYR A 9 -18.97 -19.92 15.98
N LEU A 10 -19.17 -18.72 16.54
CA LEU A 10 -19.51 -17.55 15.75
C LEU A 10 -18.34 -17.09 14.86
N ALA A 11 -17.09 -17.11 15.37
CA ALA A 11 -15.91 -16.75 14.61
C ALA A 11 -15.65 -17.73 13.47
N ILE A 12 -15.73 -19.05 13.73
CA ILE A 12 -15.63 -20.10 12.70
C ILE A 12 -16.70 -19.90 11.61
N GLY A 13 -17.95 -19.66 12.01
CA GLY A 13 -19.03 -19.40 11.06
C GLY A 13 -18.83 -18.14 10.22
N LYS A 14 -18.19 -17.09 10.78
CA LYS A 14 -17.82 -15.89 10.03
C LYS A 14 -16.73 -16.20 8.99
N ILE A 15 -15.69 -16.98 9.36
CA ILE A 15 -14.63 -17.38 8.43
C ILE A 15 -15.21 -18.21 7.28
N GLN A 16 -16.02 -19.23 7.57
CA GLN A 16 -16.64 -20.05 6.54
C GLN A 16 -17.50 -19.22 5.59
N LYS A 17 -18.28 -18.27 6.14
CA LYS A 17 -19.10 -17.36 5.33
C LYS A 17 -18.25 -16.40 4.50
N CYS A 18 -17.17 -15.90 5.06
CA CYS A 18 -16.21 -15.05 4.35
C CYS A 18 -15.66 -15.80 3.12
N ILE A 19 -15.10 -16.99 3.35
CA ILE A 19 -14.54 -17.84 2.29
C ILE A 19 -15.59 -18.15 1.21
N ALA A 20 -16.81 -18.54 1.61
CA ALA A 20 -17.88 -18.91 0.68
C ALA A 20 -18.41 -17.73 -0.16
N ASN A 21 -18.25 -16.50 0.31
CA ASN A 21 -18.74 -15.30 -0.37
C ASN A 21 -17.61 -14.53 -1.10
N SER A 22 -16.35 -14.92 -0.93
CA SER A 22 -15.22 -14.30 -1.61
C SER A 22 -15.17 -14.75 -3.07
N GLU A 23 -14.94 -13.80 -3.97
CA GLU A 23 -14.78 -14.08 -5.40
C GLU A 23 -13.36 -14.51 -5.73
N THR A 24 -12.39 -14.11 -4.89
CA THR A 24 -10.98 -14.42 -5.04
C THR A 24 -10.40 -15.04 -3.77
N LEU A 25 -9.30 -15.77 -3.92
CA LEU A 25 -8.57 -16.34 -2.80
C LEU A 25 -8.00 -15.25 -1.88
N ASP A 26 -7.56 -14.14 -2.47
CA ASP A 26 -7.04 -12.99 -1.73
C ASP A 26 -8.11 -12.36 -0.82
N GLU A 27 -9.33 -12.17 -1.30
CA GLU A 27 -10.46 -11.70 -0.48
C GLU A 27 -10.76 -12.66 0.67
N ALA A 28 -10.71 -13.98 0.40
CA ALA A 28 -10.92 -15.00 1.43
C ALA A 28 -9.85 -14.91 2.53
N PHE A 29 -8.58 -14.70 2.16
CA PHE A 29 -7.48 -14.53 3.12
C PHE A 29 -7.56 -13.24 3.89
N GLN A 30 -7.74 -12.12 3.20
CA GLN A 30 -7.88 -10.82 3.83
C GLN A 30 -9.02 -10.79 4.84
N GLY A 31 -10.19 -11.26 4.42
CA GLY A 31 -11.35 -11.33 5.28
C GLY A 31 -11.17 -12.29 6.46
N SER A 32 -10.56 -13.46 6.23
CA SER A 32 -10.26 -14.42 7.29
C SER A 32 -9.29 -13.85 8.32
N LEU A 33 -8.21 -13.19 7.87
CA LEU A 33 -7.21 -12.58 8.76
C LEU A 33 -7.83 -11.47 9.63
N ARG A 34 -8.70 -10.63 9.06
CA ARG A 34 -9.45 -9.61 9.83
C ARG A 34 -10.33 -10.24 10.90
N ILE A 35 -11.05 -11.31 10.55
CA ILE A 35 -11.89 -12.05 11.51
C ILE A 35 -11.03 -12.66 12.64
N ILE A 36 -9.85 -13.20 12.31
CA ILE A 36 -8.91 -13.76 13.29
C ILE A 36 -8.44 -12.65 14.24
N ILE A 37 -7.95 -11.53 13.71
CA ILE A 37 -7.49 -10.38 14.51
C ILE A 37 -8.57 -9.90 15.48
N GLU A 38 -9.80 -9.68 14.99
CA GLU A 38 -10.91 -9.18 15.80
C GLU A 38 -11.31 -10.13 16.93
N ASN A 39 -11.27 -11.44 16.68
CA ASN A 39 -11.74 -12.42 17.66
C ASN A 39 -10.65 -12.89 18.63
N CYS A 40 -9.37 -12.78 18.25
CA CYS A 40 -8.24 -13.11 19.11
C CYS A 40 -7.65 -11.88 19.81
N ASN A 41 -8.23 -10.68 19.61
CA ASN A 41 -7.72 -9.42 20.13
C ASN A 41 -6.27 -9.12 19.74
N ALA A 42 -5.86 -9.57 18.55
CA ALA A 42 -4.58 -9.20 17.97
C ALA A 42 -4.64 -7.75 17.45
N GLU A 43 -3.51 -7.08 17.43
CA GLU A 43 -3.40 -5.72 16.88
C GLU A 43 -2.76 -5.74 15.50
N GLN A 44 -1.89 -6.70 15.24
CA GLN A 44 -1.22 -6.87 13.98
C GLN A 44 -1.12 -8.35 13.64
N ALA A 45 -1.09 -8.67 12.36
CA ALA A 45 -0.91 -10.03 11.89
C ALA A 45 -0.20 -10.06 10.54
N VAL A 46 0.54 -11.13 10.29
CA VAL A 46 1.22 -11.41 9.02
C VAL A 46 1.00 -12.86 8.65
N ILE A 47 0.62 -13.10 7.40
CA ILE A 47 0.68 -14.42 6.78
C ILE A 47 2.04 -14.52 6.09
N TRP A 48 2.87 -15.43 6.56
CA TRP A 48 4.16 -15.77 5.98
C TRP A 48 3.98 -16.98 5.07
N TYR A 49 4.40 -16.86 3.82
CA TYR A 49 4.35 -17.93 2.83
C TYR A 49 5.77 -18.42 2.48
N ALA A 50 5.96 -19.72 2.43
CA ALA A 50 7.23 -20.33 2.09
C ALA A 50 7.43 -20.40 0.58
N ASP A 51 8.46 -19.74 0.06
CA ASP A 51 8.84 -19.84 -1.34
C ASP A 51 9.85 -20.95 -1.55
N LYS A 52 9.40 -22.07 -2.10
CA LYS A 52 10.25 -23.22 -2.41
C LYS A 52 11.31 -22.92 -3.50
N SER A 53 11.11 -21.88 -4.30
CA SER A 53 12.08 -21.46 -5.32
C SER A 53 13.23 -20.65 -4.73
N ASP A 54 13.04 -20.04 -3.56
CA ASP A 54 14.04 -19.26 -2.81
C ASP A 54 14.54 -19.99 -1.53
N GLY A 55 14.63 -21.31 -1.60
CA GLY A 55 15.19 -22.13 -0.51
C GLY A 55 14.33 -22.16 0.74
N ASP A 56 13.02 -22.24 0.59
CA ASP A 56 12.02 -22.23 1.66
C ASP A 56 12.04 -20.97 2.53
N LYS A 57 12.51 -19.84 2.02
CA LYS A 57 12.36 -18.57 2.74
C LYS A 57 10.90 -18.20 2.86
N LEU A 58 10.56 -17.64 4.01
CA LEU A 58 9.23 -17.10 4.27
C LEU A 58 9.18 -15.66 3.78
N HIS A 59 8.23 -15.38 2.89
CA HIS A 59 7.90 -14.06 2.40
C HIS A 59 6.53 -13.64 2.94
N PRO A 60 6.30 -12.34 3.23
CA PRO A 60 4.99 -11.88 3.65
C PRO A 60 4.01 -12.04 2.47
N TYR A 61 2.94 -12.79 2.69
CA TYR A 61 1.89 -12.97 1.71
C TYR A 61 0.80 -11.90 1.86
N TYR A 62 0.35 -11.68 3.09
CA TYR A 62 -0.61 -10.66 3.46
C TYR A 62 -0.37 -10.23 4.91
N TRP A 63 -0.64 -8.96 5.21
CA TRP A 63 -0.47 -8.46 6.57
C TRP A 63 -1.46 -7.34 6.92
N ILE A 64 -1.74 -7.20 8.20
CA ILE A 64 -2.41 -6.07 8.82
C ILE A 64 -1.45 -5.52 9.86
N SER A 65 -0.72 -4.48 9.50
CA SER A 65 0.33 -3.85 10.32
C SER A 65 0.56 -2.43 9.84
N PRO A 66 0.97 -1.49 10.71
CA PRO A 66 1.46 -0.19 10.28
C PRO A 66 2.86 -0.26 9.63
N LEU A 67 3.54 -1.40 9.74
CA LEU A 67 4.84 -1.62 9.12
C LEU A 67 4.66 -2.06 7.66
N ASP A 68 5.58 -1.61 6.81
CA ASP A 68 5.74 -2.19 5.50
C ASP A 68 6.51 -3.52 5.62
N MET A 69 5.81 -4.63 5.43
CA MET A 69 6.37 -5.96 5.55
C MET A 69 6.97 -6.49 4.24
N MET A 70 6.83 -5.75 3.15
CA MET A 70 7.11 -6.23 1.79
C MET A 70 8.56 -6.67 1.56
N SER A 71 9.52 -5.97 2.17
CA SER A 71 10.95 -6.29 2.08
C SER A 71 11.43 -7.30 3.13
N LYS A 72 10.56 -7.71 4.07
CA LYS A 72 10.92 -8.63 5.14
C LYS A 72 10.94 -10.07 4.61
N THR A 73 11.92 -10.86 5.05
CA THR A 73 12.01 -12.29 4.75
C THR A 73 12.58 -13.02 5.96
N HIS A 74 12.18 -14.28 6.15
CA HIS A 74 12.70 -15.14 7.18
C HIS A 74 13.27 -16.42 6.59
N PRO A 75 14.52 -16.80 6.92
CA PRO A 75 15.00 -18.14 6.63
C PRO A 75 14.17 -19.20 7.38
N ALA A 76 13.95 -20.35 6.75
CA ALA A 76 13.34 -21.48 7.42
C ALA A 76 14.17 -21.88 8.67
N GLY A 77 13.49 -22.02 9.81
CA GLY A 77 14.12 -22.36 11.10
C GLY A 77 14.60 -21.17 11.92
N GLU A 78 14.62 -19.95 11.40
CA GLU A 78 15.00 -18.74 12.13
C GLU A 78 13.77 -17.91 12.53
N GLY A 79 13.84 -17.23 13.68
CA GLY A 79 12.72 -16.50 14.25
C GLY A 79 11.54 -17.40 14.64
N ALA A 80 10.45 -16.84 15.16
CA ALA A 80 9.25 -17.61 15.48
C ALA A 80 8.60 -18.18 14.21
N ALA A 81 8.47 -17.36 13.17
CA ALA A 81 7.87 -17.75 11.90
C ALA A 81 8.61 -18.94 11.26
N GLY A 82 9.96 -18.88 11.15
CA GLY A 82 10.76 -19.95 10.57
C GLY A 82 10.73 -21.23 11.40
N ARG A 83 10.74 -21.15 12.74
CA ARG A 83 10.64 -22.33 13.62
C ARG A 83 9.27 -23.01 13.52
N VAL A 84 8.19 -22.22 13.53
CA VAL A 84 6.82 -22.74 13.39
C VAL A 84 6.62 -23.39 12.03
N TYR A 85 7.13 -22.80 10.96
CA TYR A 85 7.13 -23.40 9.64
C TYR A 85 7.81 -24.76 9.61
N MET A 86 9.01 -24.86 10.19
CA MET A 86 9.79 -26.11 10.20
C MET A 86 9.22 -27.17 11.14
N SER A 87 8.77 -26.76 12.34
CA SER A 87 8.30 -27.71 13.36
C SER A 87 6.84 -28.16 13.17
N GLN A 88 6.06 -27.38 12.44
CA GLN A 88 4.61 -27.53 12.31
C GLN A 88 3.90 -27.55 13.68
N LYS A 89 4.42 -26.80 14.63
CA LYS A 89 3.83 -26.63 15.97
C LYS A 89 3.67 -25.15 16.25
N SER A 90 2.50 -24.79 16.78
CA SER A 90 2.22 -23.43 17.19
C SER A 90 3.16 -22.99 18.31
N GLU A 91 3.59 -21.73 18.26
CA GLU A 91 4.32 -21.05 19.33
C GLU A 91 3.44 -19.97 19.95
N TYR A 92 3.34 -19.97 21.27
CA TYR A 92 2.68 -18.95 22.06
C TYR A 92 3.66 -18.32 23.03
N ILE A 93 3.83 -17.00 22.94
CA ILE A 93 4.73 -16.20 23.78
C ILE A 93 3.88 -15.17 24.53
N PRO A 94 3.52 -15.43 25.80
CA PRO A 94 2.63 -14.54 26.58
C PRO A 94 3.28 -13.21 26.96
N ASP A 95 4.59 -13.20 27.15
CA ASP A 95 5.38 -12.00 27.45
C ASP A 95 6.66 -12.01 26.61
N PHE A 96 6.64 -11.21 25.55
CA PHE A 96 7.73 -11.14 24.61
C PHE A 96 8.98 -10.47 25.20
N GLN A 97 8.81 -9.59 26.18
CA GLN A 97 9.93 -8.91 26.86
C GLN A 97 10.72 -9.86 27.79
N ALA A 98 10.07 -10.91 28.27
CA ALA A 98 10.68 -11.95 29.08
C ALA A 98 11.16 -13.15 28.26
N ALA A 99 10.92 -13.17 26.95
CA ALA A 99 11.29 -14.25 26.06
C ALA A 99 12.83 -14.32 25.88
N PRO A 100 13.41 -15.54 25.73
CA PRO A 100 14.81 -15.69 25.39
C PRO A 100 15.21 -14.95 24.12
N ASP A 101 16.47 -14.50 23.99
CA ASP A 101 17.00 -13.78 22.82
C ASP A 101 16.74 -14.50 21.48
N GLU A 102 16.61 -15.83 21.49
CA GLU A 102 16.26 -16.66 20.33
C GLU A 102 14.82 -16.41 19.80
N CYS A 103 13.96 -15.82 20.64
CA CYS A 103 12.60 -15.42 20.28
C CYS A 103 12.54 -13.93 19.91
N THR A 104 13.60 -13.17 20.08
CA THR A 104 13.63 -11.74 19.76
C THR A 104 13.49 -11.57 18.26
N ALA A 105 12.40 -11.00 17.90
CA ALA A 105 11.87 -10.96 16.57
C ALA A 105 12.66 -10.01 15.66
N MET A 106 13.15 -10.55 14.60
CA MET A 106 13.44 -9.78 13.39
C MET A 106 12.12 -9.36 12.67
N ASP A 107 10.98 -9.88 13.14
CA ASP A 107 9.68 -9.87 12.41
C ASP A 107 8.97 -8.52 12.47
N PHE A 108 9.06 -7.83 13.60
CA PHE A 108 8.36 -6.56 13.84
C PHE A 108 9.32 -5.46 14.32
N ASP A 109 10.42 -5.26 13.61
CA ASP A 109 11.37 -4.18 13.91
C ASP A 109 10.66 -2.82 14.03
N GLY A 110 10.88 -2.15 15.16
CA GLY A 110 10.26 -0.86 15.46
C GLY A 110 8.91 -0.94 16.19
N VAL A 111 8.36 -2.14 16.41
CA VAL A 111 7.19 -2.37 17.26
C VAL A 111 7.60 -2.98 18.60
N GLN A 112 7.11 -2.41 19.70
CA GLN A 112 7.26 -3.04 21.01
C GLN A 112 6.23 -4.15 21.17
N VAL A 113 6.62 -5.37 20.80
CA VAL A 113 5.77 -6.55 20.91
C VAL A 113 5.52 -6.88 22.38
N GLY A 114 4.26 -7.06 22.77
CA GLY A 114 3.84 -7.47 24.11
C GLY A 114 3.72 -8.98 24.21
N SER A 115 2.90 -9.60 23.36
CA SER A 115 2.74 -11.05 23.27
C SER A 115 2.58 -11.48 21.82
N MET A 116 2.84 -12.76 21.53
CA MET A 116 2.80 -13.31 20.18
C MET A 116 2.17 -14.70 20.16
N VAL A 117 1.41 -14.95 19.08
CA VAL A 117 0.97 -16.29 18.68
C VAL A 117 1.41 -16.51 17.25
N CYS A 118 2.09 -17.62 16.99
CA CYS A 118 2.47 -18.02 15.64
C CYS A 118 1.95 -19.44 15.39
N VAL A 119 1.19 -19.62 14.32
CA VAL A 119 0.46 -20.85 14.01
C VAL A 119 0.86 -21.35 12.63
N PRO A 120 1.14 -22.66 12.45
CA PRO A 120 1.43 -23.21 11.13
C PRO A 120 0.25 -23.03 10.18
N PHE A 121 0.58 -22.69 8.95
CA PHE A 121 -0.37 -22.51 7.85
C PHE A 121 -0.10 -23.59 6.81
N SER A 122 -0.85 -24.67 6.88
CA SER A 122 -0.69 -25.86 6.03
C SER A 122 -2.03 -26.44 5.61
N ASN A 123 -2.07 -27.06 4.45
CA ASN A 123 -3.19 -27.86 3.99
C ASN A 123 -2.86 -29.36 4.01
N GLU A 124 -3.76 -30.22 3.51
CA GLU A 124 -3.58 -31.67 3.47
C GLU A 124 -2.39 -32.14 2.61
N TYR A 125 -1.87 -31.27 1.72
CA TYR A 125 -0.86 -31.61 0.72
C TYR A 125 0.50 -31.05 1.02
N GLU A 126 0.56 -29.86 1.62
CA GLU A 126 1.82 -29.16 1.82
C GLU A 126 1.80 -28.15 2.97
N ASN A 127 2.99 -27.86 3.44
CA ASN A 127 3.27 -26.81 4.37
C ASN A 127 3.43 -25.50 3.61
N LEU A 128 2.51 -24.54 3.81
CA LEU A 128 2.46 -23.28 3.07
C LEU A 128 3.22 -22.15 3.76
N GLY A 129 3.35 -22.24 5.11
CA GLY A 129 3.96 -21.16 5.87
C GLY A 129 3.45 -21.08 7.31
N CYS A 130 3.27 -19.87 7.81
CA CYS A 130 2.65 -19.64 9.13
C CYS A 130 1.88 -18.31 9.17
N ILE A 131 0.98 -18.18 10.14
CA ILE A 131 0.33 -16.91 10.49
C ILE A 131 0.86 -16.48 11.85
N GLN A 132 1.37 -15.24 11.90
CA GLN A 132 1.91 -14.63 13.10
C GLN A 132 1.03 -13.46 13.52
N LEU A 133 0.61 -13.46 14.79
CA LEU A 133 -0.23 -12.43 15.40
C LEU A 133 0.51 -11.84 16.60
N ILE A 134 0.40 -10.52 16.78
CA ILE A 134 0.99 -9.83 17.93
C ILE A 134 0.00 -8.90 18.61
N THR A 135 0.26 -8.67 19.91
CA THR A 135 -0.20 -7.49 20.65
C THR A 135 0.99 -6.59 20.94
N THR A 136 0.76 -5.30 21.10
CA THR A 136 1.81 -4.36 21.48
C THR A 136 1.97 -4.26 22.99
N SER A 137 3.17 -3.90 23.43
CA SER A 137 3.48 -3.73 24.86
C SER A 137 2.58 -2.70 25.52
N GLY A 138 2.04 -3.06 26.67
CA GLY A 138 1.08 -2.21 27.41
C GLY A 138 -0.40 -2.49 27.11
N ASN A 139 -0.69 -3.32 26.10
CA ASN A 139 -2.04 -3.79 25.80
C ASN A 139 -2.28 -5.20 26.38
N ARG A 140 -3.50 -5.73 26.20
CA ARG A 140 -3.85 -7.06 26.67
C ARG A 140 -2.98 -8.11 25.96
N ALA A 141 -2.22 -8.90 26.74
CA ALA A 141 -1.50 -10.06 26.22
C ALA A 141 -2.48 -11.17 25.79
N PHE A 142 -2.06 -11.99 24.86
CA PHE A 142 -2.78 -13.23 24.53
C PHE A 142 -2.84 -14.16 25.75
N THR A 143 -3.88 -14.98 25.80
CA THR A 143 -4.04 -16.10 26.72
C THR A 143 -3.84 -17.42 25.95
N GLU A 144 -3.70 -18.55 26.67
CA GLU A 144 -3.70 -19.87 26.02
C GLU A 144 -4.99 -20.10 25.23
N GLU A 145 -6.13 -19.63 25.72
CA GLU A 145 -7.41 -19.73 25.03
C GLU A 145 -7.44 -18.92 23.72
N ASP A 146 -6.81 -17.74 23.71
CA ASP A 146 -6.65 -16.95 22.46
C ASP A 146 -5.75 -17.71 21.46
N ALA A 147 -4.68 -18.38 21.93
CA ALA A 147 -3.77 -19.14 21.07
C ALA A 147 -4.47 -20.37 20.47
N ASP A 148 -5.22 -21.14 21.26
CA ASP A 148 -6.03 -22.26 20.80
C ASP A 148 -7.07 -21.81 19.77
N MET A 149 -7.70 -20.66 20.01
CA MET A 149 -8.65 -20.07 19.06
C MET A 149 -7.97 -19.71 17.75
N CYS A 150 -6.80 -19.08 17.81
CA CYS A 150 -6.03 -18.75 16.62
C CYS A 150 -5.71 -20.00 15.79
N GLU A 151 -5.27 -21.08 16.44
CA GLU A 151 -4.90 -22.32 15.76
C GLU A 151 -6.09 -22.91 14.98
N ILE A 152 -7.26 -23.01 15.62
CA ILE A 152 -8.47 -23.50 14.97
C ILE A 152 -8.88 -22.61 13.79
N MET A 153 -8.87 -21.29 13.98
CA MET A 153 -9.28 -20.34 12.94
C MET A 153 -8.32 -20.34 11.75
N VAL A 154 -7.00 -20.44 12.00
CA VAL A 154 -5.97 -20.53 10.96
C VAL A 154 -6.10 -21.83 10.17
N MET A 155 -6.32 -22.94 10.86
CA MET A 155 -6.57 -24.24 10.21
C MET A 155 -7.80 -24.18 9.29
N MET A 156 -8.89 -23.54 9.73
CA MET A 156 -10.09 -23.35 8.91
C MET A 156 -9.81 -22.48 7.68
N ALA A 157 -9.01 -21.41 7.83
CA ALA A 157 -8.62 -20.57 6.70
C ALA A 157 -7.72 -21.32 5.70
N ALA A 158 -6.79 -22.16 6.20
CA ALA A 158 -5.89 -22.96 5.38
C ALA A 158 -6.62 -24.03 4.56
N MET A 159 -7.69 -24.62 5.11
CA MET A 159 -8.52 -25.60 4.39
C MET A 159 -9.23 -25.02 3.16
N ALA A 160 -9.38 -23.71 3.08
CA ALA A 160 -9.93 -23.05 1.89
C ALA A 160 -9.00 -23.09 0.68
N ILE A 161 -7.71 -23.39 0.90
CA ILE A 161 -6.69 -23.48 -0.16
C ILE A 161 -6.58 -24.93 -0.63
N THR A 162 -7.68 -25.54 -0.98
CA THR A 162 -7.69 -26.96 -1.40
C THR A 162 -7.51 -27.17 -2.88
N ASP A 163 -7.46 -26.12 -3.70
CA ASP A 163 -7.44 -26.25 -5.15
C ASP A 163 -6.04 -25.99 -5.73
N ASN A 164 -5.49 -27.04 -6.39
CA ASN A 164 -4.16 -27.03 -7.02
C ASN A 164 -4.00 -26.01 -8.17
N GLU A 165 -5.06 -25.34 -8.60
CA GLU A 165 -5.02 -24.34 -9.68
C GLU A 165 -4.57 -22.96 -9.18
N HIS A 166 -4.64 -22.68 -7.88
CA HIS A 166 -4.29 -21.40 -7.30
C HIS A 166 -3.02 -21.51 -6.44
N ARG A 167 -1.85 -21.58 -7.10
CA ARG A 167 -0.59 -21.43 -6.39
C ARG A 167 -0.51 -20.05 -5.79
N LEU A 168 -0.29 -20.00 -4.46
CA LEU A 168 0.10 -18.77 -3.80
C LEU A 168 1.44 -18.33 -4.39
N VAL A 169 1.48 -17.14 -4.99
CA VAL A 169 2.72 -16.55 -5.48
C VAL A 169 3.11 -15.45 -4.50
N PRO A 170 4.27 -15.59 -3.83
CA PRO A 170 4.75 -14.54 -2.94
C PRO A 170 4.91 -13.23 -3.73
N TRP A 171 4.61 -12.12 -3.10
CA TRP A 171 4.97 -10.83 -3.65
C TRP A 171 6.49 -10.65 -3.47
N HIS A 172 7.21 -10.55 -4.57
CA HIS A 172 8.60 -10.15 -4.52
C HIS A 172 8.68 -8.63 -4.61
N ALA A 173 9.17 -7.99 -3.55
CA ALA A 173 9.47 -6.57 -3.59
C ALA A 173 10.46 -6.27 -4.72
N GLY A 174 10.08 -5.36 -5.61
CA GLY A 174 10.95 -4.87 -6.67
C GLY A 174 12.09 -3.98 -6.14
N GLU A 175 12.76 -3.29 -7.04
CA GLU A 175 13.75 -2.26 -6.70
C GLU A 175 13.07 -1.11 -5.94
N VAL A 176 13.54 -0.78 -4.72
CA VAL A 176 13.05 0.36 -3.95
C VAL A 176 13.50 1.65 -4.64
N VAL A 177 12.55 2.48 -5.05
CA VAL A 177 12.83 3.79 -5.67
C VAL A 177 12.70 4.93 -4.68
N ILE A 178 11.81 4.81 -3.68
CA ILE A 178 11.65 5.80 -2.60
C ILE A 178 11.66 5.06 -1.27
N SER A 179 12.41 5.58 -0.30
CA SER A 179 12.36 5.15 1.08
C SER A 179 12.12 6.32 2.00
N LEU A 180 11.12 6.19 2.85
CA LEU A 180 10.74 7.14 3.88
C LEU A 180 10.90 6.48 5.25
N SER A 181 11.67 7.11 6.15
CA SER A 181 11.86 6.61 7.51
C SER A 181 11.54 7.68 8.53
N ASP A 182 10.61 7.37 9.44
CA ASP A 182 10.17 8.23 10.54
C ASP A 182 9.76 9.65 10.10
N ILE A 183 9.09 9.77 8.95
CA ILE A 183 8.68 11.05 8.39
C ILE A 183 7.66 11.73 9.30
N CYS A 184 8.03 12.88 9.84
CA CYS A 184 7.16 13.77 10.57
C CYS A 184 6.99 15.10 9.83
N ARG A 185 5.79 15.68 9.89
CA ARG A 185 5.53 17.03 9.37
C ARG A 185 4.70 17.83 10.34
N GLU A 186 5.23 18.97 10.74
CA GLU A 186 4.59 19.92 11.64
C GLU A 186 4.45 21.28 10.95
N PHE A 187 3.28 21.90 11.11
CA PHE A 187 3.06 23.28 10.68
C PHE A 187 2.94 24.18 11.92
N LYS A 188 3.69 25.27 11.91
CA LYS A 188 3.67 26.25 12.98
C LYS A 188 2.90 27.48 12.52
N ASN A 189 1.83 27.82 13.24
CA ASN A 189 1.05 29.04 13.02
C ASN A 189 0.97 29.83 14.32
N GLY A 190 1.85 30.83 14.47
CA GLY A 190 2.06 31.51 15.75
C GLY A 190 2.56 30.53 16.82
N ASP A 191 1.84 30.42 17.93
CA ASP A 191 2.17 29.51 19.03
C ASP A 191 1.54 28.11 18.90
N VAL A 192 0.71 27.90 17.85
CA VAL A 192 0.04 26.61 17.61
C VAL A 192 0.89 25.75 16.68
N ILE A 193 1.24 24.55 17.14
CA ILE A 193 1.91 23.51 16.35
C ILE A 193 0.90 22.45 15.99
N THR A 194 0.70 22.23 14.69
CA THR A 194 -0.17 21.16 14.17
C THR A 194 0.72 20.06 13.59
N LYS A 195 0.67 18.86 14.19
CA LYS A 195 1.39 17.68 13.71
C LYS A 195 0.53 16.96 12.69
N VAL A 196 0.93 17.01 11.42
CA VAL A 196 0.18 16.42 10.31
C VAL A 196 0.68 15.02 9.98
N LEU A 197 1.99 14.78 9.99
CA LEU A 197 2.58 13.44 9.87
C LEU A 197 3.35 13.10 11.14
N LYS A 198 3.25 11.84 11.57
CA LYS A 198 3.67 11.38 12.90
C LYS A 198 4.46 10.07 12.83
N GLY A 199 5.59 10.08 12.12
CA GLY A 199 6.47 8.93 11.99
C GLY A 199 5.99 7.94 10.94
N VAL A 200 5.94 8.38 9.66
CA VAL A 200 5.57 7.53 8.53
C VAL A 200 6.80 6.80 8.01
N ASN A 201 6.72 5.47 7.88
CA ASN A 201 7.73 4.61 7.30
C ASN A 201 7.14 3.92 6.07
N LEU A 202 7.70 4.17 4.88
CA LEU A 202 7.15 3.66 3.63
C LEU A 202 8.23 3.51 2.58
N ASP A 203 8.35 2.31 2.00
CA ASP A 203 9.10 2.09 0.78
C ASP A 203 8.16 2.05 -0.42
N ILE A 204 8.57 2.62 -1.56
CA ILE A 204 7.84 2.59 -2.83
C ILE A 204 8.71 1.92 -3.88
N TYR A 205 8.13 0.98 -4.61
CA TYR A 205 8.85 0.13 -5.54
C TYR A 205 8.70 0.60 -6.99
N LYS A 206 9.69 0.28 -7.81
CA LYS A 206 9.70 0.63 -9.24
C LYS A 206 8.55 -0.03 -9.99
N GLY A 207 7.81 0.79 -10.73
CA GLY A 207 6.65 0.34 -11.51
C GLY A 207 5.42 0.00 -10.67
N GLU A 208 5.45 0.29 -9.36
CA GLU A 208 4.33 0.07 -8.46
C GLU A 208 3.21 1.08 -8.69
N PHE A 209 1.96 0.63 -8.61
CA PHE A 209 0.81 1.47 -8.37
C PHE A 209 0.46 1.44 -6.88
N LEU A 210 0.83 2.48 -6.16
CA LEU A 210 0.54 2.66 -4.74
C LEU A 210 -0.64 3.61 -4.54
N VAL A 211 -1.59 3.22 -3.69
CA VAL A 211 -2.67 4.12 -3.25
C VAL A 211 -2.50 4.49 -1.78
N LEU A 212 -2.54 5.78 -1.49
CA LEU A 212 -2.69 6.33 -0.13
C LEU A 212 -4.18 6.57 0.12
N LEU A 213 -4.79 5.72 0.95
CA LEU A 213 -6.22 5.74 1.26
C LEU A 213 -6.47 6.29 2.67
N GLY A 214 -7.54 7.04 2.87
CA GLY A 214 -7.95 7.52 4.19
C GLY A 214 -8.85 8.75 4.12
N GLU A 215 -9.35 9.18 5.27
CA GLU A 215 -10.25 10.32 5.39
C GLU A 215 -9.59 11.64 4.99
N SER A 216 -10.40 12.65 4.67
CA SER A 216 -9.89 13.99 4.40
C SER A 216 -9.16 14.55 5.62
N GLY A 217 -8.01 15.19 5.38
CA GLY A 217 -7.22 15.83 6.46
C GLY A 217 -6.30 14.88 7.24
N CYS A 218 -6.27 13.57 6.95
CA CYS A 218 -5.39 12.62 7.67
C CYS A 218 -3.89 12.70 7.29
N GLY A 219 -3.50 13.55 6.32
CA GLY A 219 -2.09 13.80 5.97
C GLY A 219 -1.66 13.25 4.60
N LYS A 220 -2.53 12.61 3.81
CA LYS A 220 -2.19 11.99 2.50
C LYS A 220 -1.53 12.95 1.52
N SER A 221 -2.17 14.10 1.23
CA SER A 221 -1.62 15.10 0.30
C SER A 221 -0.32 15.71 0.83
N THR A 222 -0.16 15.83 2.17
CA THR A 222 1.11 16.27 2.76
C THR A 222 2.21 15.26 2.51
N LEU A 223 1.93 13.96 2.68
CA LEU A 223 2.87 12.90 2.38
C LEU A 223 3.22 12.87 0.90
N LEU A 224 2.21 12.97 0.02
CA LEU A 224 2.39 13.04 -1.43
C LEU A 224 3.29 14.22 -1.84
N ASN A 225 3.10 15.39 -1.20
CA ASN A 225 3.92 16.57 -1.46
C ASN A 225 5.36 16.40 -1.00
N ILE A 226 5.62 15.70 0.10
CA ILE A 226 6.98 15.37 0.54
C ILE A 226 7.63 14.40 -0.44
N ILE A 227 6.96 13.33 -0.83
CA ILE A 227 7.40 12.36 -1.84
C ILE A 227 7.78 13.07 -3.15
N GLY A 228 6.97 14.06 -3.53
CA GLY A 228 7.20 14.83 -4.77
C GLY A 228 8.17 15.99 -4.64
N GLY A 229 8.77 16.24 -3.48
CA GLY A 229 9.66 17.36 -3.26
C GLY A 229 8.98 18.74 -3.35
N MET A 230 7.65 18.81 -3.18
CA MET A 230 6.90 20.09 -3.09
C MET A 230 6.92 20.64 -1.66
N ASP A 231 7.09 19.78 -0.67
CA ASP A 231 7.24 20.11 0.73
C ASP A 231 8.40 19.30 1.33
N GLN A 232 8.86 19.65 2.53
CA GLN A 232 9.92 18.96 3.23
C GLN A 232 9.40 18.42 4.57
N ALA A 233 9.88 17.25 4.98
CA ALA A 233 9.62 16.73 6.31
C ALA A 233 10.24 17.66 7.39
N THR A 234 9.61 17.71 8.57
CA THR A 234 10.18 18.39 9.73
C THR A 234 11.28 17.54 10.36
N SER A 235 11.15 16.22 10.31
CA SER A 235 12.16 15.23 10.70
C SER A 235 11.92 13.91 9.98
N GLY A 236 12.88 12.99 10.07
CA GLY A 236 12.90 11.73 9.36
C GLY A 236 13.81 11.78 8.13
N SER A 237 13.91 10.67 7.42
CA SER A 237 14.74 10.58 6.21
C SER A 237 13.92 10.26 4.97
N PHE A 238 14.29 10.87 3.85
CA PHE A 238 13.72 10.66 2.52
C PHE A 238 14.85 10.37 1.54
N THR A 239 14.82 9.20 0.91
CA THR A 239 15.75 8.85 -0.17
C THR A 239 14.98 8.55 -1.46
N TYR A 240 15.59 8.90 -2.60
CA TYR A 240 15.10 8.56 -3.93
C TYR A 240 16.23 7.91 -4.73
N MET A 241 16.04 6.69 -5.23
CA MET A 241 17.05 5.91 -5.96
C MET A 241 18.38 5.82 -5.20
N GLY A 242 18.34 5.74 -3.86
CA GLY A 242 19.50 5.70 -2.98
C GLY A 242 20.15 7.05 -2.66
N GLU A 243 19.71 8.16 -3.27
CA GLU A 243 20.17 9.51 -2.96
C GLU A 243 19.35 10.12 -1.83
N ASP A 244 20.02 10.76 -0.85
CA ASP A 244 19.37 11.39 0.31
C ASP A 244 18.84 12.80 -0.03
N TYR A 245 17.54 12.99 0.12
CA TYR A 245 16.81 14.25 -0.05
C TYR A 245 16.27 14.82 1.26
N SER A 246 16.60 14.24 2.42
CA SER A 246 16.07 14.65 3.74
C SER A 246 16.32 16.14 4.04
N ASN A 247 17.46 16.65 3.63
CA ASN A 247 17.87 18.05 3.82
C ASN A 247 18.17 18.75 2.47
N ALA A 248 17.50 18.34 1.39
CA ALA A 248 17.74 18.88 0.07
C ALA A 248 17.44 20.39 0.00
N THR A 249 18.26 21.14 -0.73
CA THR A 249 18.00 22.57 -0.99
C THR A 249 16.81 22.74 -1.95
N GLN A 250 16.27 23.96 -2.04
CA GLN A 250 15.19 24.25 -2.98
C GLN A 250 15.60 24.03 -4.45
N GLU A 251 16.87 24.25 -4.77
CA GLU A 251 17.43 23.97 -6.10
C GLU A 251 17.44 22.47 -6.39
N GLN A 252 17.89 21.65 -5.43
CA GLN A 252 17.90 20.19 -5.55
C GLN A 252 16.47 19.63 -5.70
N LEU A 253 15.50 20.11 -4.90
CA LEU A 253 14.11 19.72 -5.01
C LEU A 253 13.48 20.16 -6.34
N THR A 254 13.88 21.33 -6.86
CA THR A 254 13.41 21.82 -8.17
C THR A 254 13.93 20.92 -9.29
N GLU A 255 15.20 20.54 -9.23
CA GLU A 255 15.80 19.61 -10.20
C GLU A 255 15.18 18.22 -10.10
N PHE A 256 14.96 17.71 -8.88
CA PHE A 256 14.26 16.44 -8.64
C PHE A 256 12.87 16.43 -9.29
N ARG A 257 12.06 17.49 -9.05
CA ARG A 257 10.73 17.62 -9.66
C ARG A 257 10.81 17.70 -11.19
N ARG A 258 11.77 18.46 -11.71
CA ARG A 258 11.95 18.65 -13.15
C ARG A 258 12.23 17.32 -13.85
N SER A 259 13.17 16.55 -13.29
CA SER A 259 13.73 15.37 -13.97
C SER A 259 12.96 14.08 -13.69
N ASN A 260 12.27 13.95 -12.53
CA ASN A 260 11.75 12.66 -12.10
C ASN A 260 10.24 12.60 -11.87
N VAL A 261 9.59 13.74 -11.56
CA VAL A 261 8.22 13.70 -11.02
C VAL A 261 7.21 14.35 -11.96
N GLY A 262 6.15 13.62 -12.30
CA GLY A 262 4.93 14.15 -12.92
C GLY A 262 3.84 14.34 -11.87
N PHE A 263 3.27 15.56 -11.76
CA PHE A 263 2.15 15.84 -10.85
C PHE A 263 0.82 15.92 -11.58
N ILE A 264 -0.21 15.28 -11.01
CA ILE A 264 -1.60 15.35 -11.42
C ILE A 264 -2.39 15.86 -10.22
N PHE A 265 -2.97 17.03 -10.33
CA PHE A 265 -3.67 17.72 -9.24
C PHE A 265 -5.18 17.59 -9.40
N GLN A 266 -5.91 17.61 -8.28
CA GLN A 266 -7.37 17.63 -8.24
C GLN A 266 -7.97 18.81 -9.02
N GLY A 267 -7.34 19.99 -8.96
CA GLY A 267 -7.80 21.22 -9.60
C GLY A 267 -7.29 21.42 -11.04
N TYR A 268 -6.77 20.37 -11.70
CA TYR A 268 -6.18 20.36 -13.05
C TYR A 268 -4.96 21.29 -13.21
N ASN A 269 -4.96 22.47 -12.64
CA ASN A 269 -3.90 23.49 -12.68
C ASN A 269 -3.43 23.84 -14.11
N LEU A 270 -4.37 23.92 -15.07
CA LEU A 270 -4.08 24.33 -16.43
C LEU A 270 -4.02 25.86 -16.53
N MET A 271 -3.14 26.35 -17.40
CA MET A 271 -3.05 27.77 -17.73
C MET A 271 -4.26 28.16 -18.59
N PRO A 272 -5.18 29.01 -18.10
CA PRO A 272 -6.44 29.29 -18.79
C PRO A 272 -6.29 30.03 -20.13
N ASN A 273 -5.18 30.73 -20.30
CA ASN A 273 -4.86 31.51 -21.51
C ASN A 273 -4.08 30.73 -22.57
N LEU A 274 -3.77 29.45 -22.29
CA LEU A 274 -3.10 28.53 -23.21
C LEU A 274 -4.05 27.41 -23.61
N ASN A 275 -4.00 26.98 -24.87
CA ASN A 275 -4.74 25.81 -25.31
C ASN A 275 -4.11 24.51 -24.75
N ALA A 276 -4.72 23.35 -25.02
CA ALA A 276 -4.23 22.06 -24.50
C ALA A 276 -2.79 21.82 -24.94
N LEU A 277 -2.45 21.97 -26.21
CA LEU A 277 -1.10 21.76 -26.73
C LEU A 277 -0.09 22.68 -26.04
N GLN A 278 -0.38 23.98 -25.98
CA GLN A 278 0.50 24.97 -25.36
C GLN A 278 0.71 24.74 -23.85
N ASN A 279 -0.29 24.19 -23.14
CA ASN A 279 -0.12 23.79 -21.74
C ASN A 279 0.94 22.68 -21.57
N LEU A 280 1.10 21.82 -22.58
CA LEU A 280 2.10 20.77 -22.60
C LEU A 280 3.44 21.30 -23.07
N ASP A 281 3.48 22.09 -24.14
CA ASP A 281 4.70 22.69 -24.69
C ASP A 281 5.50 23.44 -23.64
N LEU A 282 4.80 24.22 -22.80
CA LEU A 282 5.41 24.96 -21.69
C LEU A 282 6.24 24.06 -20.75
N ILE A 283 5.78 22.83 -20.54
CA ILE A 283 6.47 21.85 -19.70
C ILE A 283 7.58 21.14 -20.49
N GLY A 284 7.35 20.89 -21.78
CA GLY A 284 8.35 20.29 -22.67
C GLY A 284 9.61 21.13 -22.78
N GLU A 285 9.51 22.46 -22.75
CA GLU A 285 10.66 23.39 -22.77
C GLU A 285 11.56 23.29 -21.53
N LEU A 286 11.09 22.66 -20.43
CA LEU A 286 11.85 22.52 -19.19
C LEU A 286 12.80 21.32 -19.18
N VAL A 287 12.70 20.40 -20.15
CA VAL A 287 13.47 19.15 -20.19
C VAL A 287 14.00 18.88 -21.60
N ASP A 288 15.21 18.29 -21.68
CA ASP A 288 15.90 18.10 -22.95
C ASP A 288 15.28 16.94 -23.82
N ASP A 289 14.69 15.92 -23.19
CA ASP A 289 14.09 14.75 -23.85
C ASP A 289 12.59 14.68 -23.60
N ALA A 290 11.87 15.75 -23.92
CA ALA A 290 10.42 15.78 -23.80
C ALA A 290 9.74 14.86 -24.81
N LEU A 291 8.64 14.24 -24.40
CA LEU A 291 7.68 13.64 -25.33
C LEU A 291 7.02 14.75 -26.16
N ASP A 292 6.80 14.50 -27.45
CA ASP A 292 6.05 15.45 -28.27
C ASP A 292 4.67 15.72 -27.67
N SER A 293 4.33 17.00 -27.51
CA SER A 293 3.09 17.41 -26.84
C SER A 293 1.84 16.90 -27.57
N SER A 294 1.90 16.81 -28.90
CA SER A 294 0.80 16.27 -29.73
C SER A 294 0.64 14.77 -29.46
N GLU A 295 1.75 14.03 -29.40
CA GLU A 295 1.78 12.61 -29.08
C GLU A 295 1.27 12.35 -27.66
N ALA A 296 1.68 13.19 -26.68
CA ALA A 296 1.17 13.09 -25.32
C ALA A 296 -0.36 13.28 -25.22
N LEU A 297 -0.94 14.20 -26.01
CA LEU A 297 -2.40 14.37 -26.11
C LEU A 297 -3.09 13.18 -26.77
N ASP A 298 -2.42 12.55 -27.75
CA ASP A 298 -2.94 11.34 -28.41
C ASP A 298 -3.03 10.15 -27.44
N LEU A 299 -2.03 9.98 -26.55
CA LEU A 299 -2.02 8.93 -25.51
C LEU A 299 -3.22 9.00 -24.56
N VAL A 300 -3.73 10.21 -24.30
CA VAL A 300 -4.89 10.43 -23.41
C VAL A 300 -6.21 10.59 -24.18
N GLY A 301 -6.23 10.33 -25.51
CA GLY A 301 -7.41 10.37 -26.35
C GLY A 301 -7.94 11.79 -26.62
N LEU A 302 -7.04 12.78 -26.73
CA LEU A 302 -7.39 14.19 -26.96
C LEU A 302 -6.82 14.75 -28.28
N SER A 303 -6.55 13.90 -29.27
CA SER A 303 -6.02 14.29 -30.60
C SER A 303 -6.79 15.45 -31.24
N GLU A 304 -8.11 15.39 -31.20
CA GLU A 304 -9.00 16.39 -31.82
C GLU A 304 -9.20 17.64 -30.94
N ARG A 305 -8.63 17.69 -29.74
CA ARG A 305 -8.82 18.77 -28.76
C ARG A 305 -7.57 19.60 -28.49
N LYS A 306 -6.50 19.41 -29.27
CA LYS A 306 -5.18 20.06 -29.11
C LYS A 306 -5.27 21.59 -29.02
N ASN A 307 -6.16 22.20 -29.83
CA ASN A 307 -6.31 23.62 -29.89
C ASN A 307 -7.38 24.20 -28.96
N ASN A 308 -8.07 23.36 -28.18
CA ASN A 308 -9.11 23.83 -27.26
C ASN A 308 -8.47 24.44 -26.00
N TYR A 309 -9.05 25.57 -25.56
CA TYR A 309 -8.71 26.18 -24.28
C TYR A 309 -9.38 25.44 -23.11
N PRO A 310 -8.86 25.52 -21.87
CA PRO A 310 -9.47 24.86 -20.70
C PRO A 310 -10.97 25.13 -20.56
N SER A 311 -11.41 26.36 -20.81
CA SER A 311 -12.84 26.75 -20.77
C SER A 311 -13.72 26.03 -21.81
N GLN A 312 -13.14 25.43 -22.82
CA GLN A 312 -13.84 24.70 -23.92
C GLN A 312 -13.78 23.16 -23.70
N LEU A 313 -13.18 22.72 -22.62
CA LEU A 313 -12.99 21.30 -22.28
C LEU A 313 -13.86 20.91 -21.08
N SER A 314 -14.44 19.73 -21.12
CA SER A 314 -15.09 19.15 -19.93
C SER A 314 -14.08 18.91 -18.80
N GLY A 315 -14.54 18.73 -17.55
CA GLY A 315 -13.68 18.43 -16.40
C GLY A 315 -12.75 17.24 -16.67
N GLY A 316 -13.28 16.14 -17.19
CA GLY A 316 -12.47 14.96 -17.52
C GLY A 316 -11.49 15.19 -18.68
N GLN A 317 -11.85 16.02 -19.66
CA GLN A 317 -10.90 16.42 -20.70
C GLN A 317 -9.77 17.27 -20.12
N GLN A 318 -10.09 18.22 -19.22
CA GLN A 318 -9.08 19.02 -18.52
C GLN A 318 -8.17 18.13 -17.67
N GLN A 319 -8.72 17.12 -16.99
CA GLN A 319 -7.93 16.15 -16.21
C GLN A 319 -6.99 15.35 -17.12
N ARG A 320 -7.47 14.88 -18.27
CA ARG A 320 -6.62 14.17 -19.25
C ARG A 320 -5.55 15.08 -19.84
N VAL A 321 -5.80 16.37 -20.06
CA VAL A 321 -4.73 17.34 -20.41
C VAL A 321 -3.71 17.46 -19.27
N SER A 322 -4.14 17.50 -18.01
CA SER A 322 -3.24 17.53 -16.83
C SER A 322 -2.37 16.26 -16.76
N ILE A 323 -2.94 15.10 -17.07
CA ILE A 323 -2.20 13.82 -17.15
C ILE A 323 -1.18 13.88 -18.30
N ALA A 324 -1.61 14.26 -19.52
CA ALA A 324 -0.71 14.40 -20.66
C ALA A 324 0.44 15.36 -20.36
N ARG A 325 0.16 16.48 -19.70
CA ARG A 325 1.19 17.44 -19.24
C ARG A 325 2.20 16.79 -18.28
N ALA A 326 1.75 15.92 -17.37
CA ALA A 326 2.65 15.19 -16.49
C ALA A 326 3.55 14.21 -17.27
N LEU A 327 3.03 13.59 -18.34
CA LEU A 327 3.73 12.60 -19.16
C LEU A 327 4.80 13.22 -20.09
N VAL A 328 4.66 14.48 -20.49
CA VAL A 328 5.61 15.16 -21.41
C VAL A 328 7.05 15.02 -20.96
N LYS A 329 7.30 15.07 -19.65
CA LYS A 329 8.65 14.93 -19.07
C LYS A 329 9.18 13.48 -19.05
N LYS A 330 8.41 12.48 -19.49
CA LYS A 330 8.73 11.05 -19.33
C LYS A 330 9.13 10.71 -17.87
N PRO A 331 8.30 11.07 -16.88
CA PRO A 331 8.67 10.96 -15.49
C PRO A 331 8.80 9.50 -15.07
N LYS A 332 9.70 9.23 -14.12
CA LYS A 332 9.82 7.89 -13.51
C LYS A 332 8.78 7.67 -12.40
N LEU A 333 8.24 8.76 -11.87
CA LEU A 333 7.28 8.80 -10.79
C LEU A 333 6.13 9.74 -11.12
N ILE A 334 4.90 9.25 -11.06
CA ILE A 334 3.68 10.08 -11.16
C ILE A 334 3.02 10.13 -9.80
N LEU A 335 2.65 11.34 -9.39
CA LEU A 335 1.95 11.64 -8.14
C LEU A 335 0.60 12.24 -8.48
N ALA A 336 -0.48 11.58 -8.07
CA ALA A 336 -1.85 11.98 -8.35
C ALA A 336 -2.61 12.29 -7.05
N ASP A 337 -3.04 13.52 -6.87
CA ASP A 337 -3.82 13.95 -5.71
C ASP A 337 -5.30 14.05 -6.09
N GLU A 338 -6.11 13.09 -5.62
CA GLU A 338 -7.57 13.02 -5.84
C GLU A 338 -7.97 13.22 -7.32
N PRO A 339 -7.41 12.49 -8.30
CA PRO A 339 -7.53 12.79 -9.72
C PRO A 339 -8.95 12.65 -10.28
N THR A 340 -9.86 12.02 -9.55
CA THR A 340 -11.26 11.75 -9.97
C THR A 340 -12.31 12.48 -9.13
N ALA A 341 -11.91 13.19 -8.05
CA ALA A 341 -12.85 13.74 -7.07
C ALA A 341 -13.87 14.76 -7.63
N ALA A 342 -13.57 15.42 -8.75
CA ALA A 342 -14.44 16.41 -9.38
C ALA A 342 -15.15 15.88 -10.64
N LEU A 343 -15.13 14.56 -10.87
CA LEU A 343 -15.61 13.92 -12.10
C LEU A 343 -16.83 13.03 -11.81
N ASP A 344 -17.71 12.90 -12.79
CA ASP A 344 -18.73 11.87 -12.78
C ASP A 344 -18.11 10.47 -13.00
N TYR A 345 -18.89 9.43 -12.71
CA TYR A 345 -18.44 8.04 -12.80
C TYR A 345 -17.83 7.67 -14.16
N ALA A 346 -18.55 7.93 -15.26
CA ALA A 346 -18.10 7.54 -16.60
C ALA A 346 -16.76 8.22 -16.96
N THR A 347 -16.65 9.51 -16.64
CA THR A 347 -15.42 10.29 -16.84
C THR A 347 -14.29 9.83 -15.93
N SER A 348 -14.60 9.42 -14.70
CA SER A 348 -13.61 8.83 -13.77
C SER A 348 -13.01 7.56 -14.33
N ILE A 349 -13.82 6.66 -14.89
CA ILE A 349 -13.35 5.42 -15.54
C ILE A 349 -12.42 5.73 -16.72
N GLU A 350 -12.74 6.74 -17.55
CA GLU A 350 -11.84 7.16 -18.65
C GLU A 350 -10.47 7.62 -18.13
N VAL A 351 -10.46 8.42 -17.06
CA VAL A 351 -9.22 8.92 -16.44
C VAL A 351 -8.42 7.77 -15.81
N LEU A 352 -9.08 6.88 -15.07
CA LEU A 352 -8.45 5.72 -14.43
C LEU A 352 -7.89 4.74 -15.46
N THR A 353 -8.57 4.53 -16.60
CA THR A 353 -8.06 3.70 -17.72
C THR A 353 -6.76 4.27 -18.29
N VAL A 354 -6.62 5.59 -18.38
CA VAL A 354 -5.36 6.22 -18.81
C VAL A 354 -4.26 5.96 -17.77
N MET A 355 -4.56 6.08 -16.48
CA MET A 355 -3.59 5.83 -15.40
C MET A 355 -3.15 4.36 -15.35
N GLU A 356 -4.07 3.43 -15.56
CA GLU A 356 -3.77 2.00 -15.68
C GLU A 356 -2.73 1.73 -16.77
N ARG A 357 -2.90 2.28 -17.97
CA ARG A 357 -1.94 2.15 -19.07
C ARG A 357 -0.57 2.74 -18.75
N ILE A 358 -0.53 3.83 -18.00
CA ILE A 358 0.73 4.45 -17.55
C ILE A 358 1.50 3.50 -16.64
N VAL A 359 0.82 2.85 -15.69
CA VAL A 359 1.44 1.86 -14.81
C VAL A 359 1.89 0.63 -15.58
N GLU A 360 1.07 0.13 -16.52
CA GLU A 360 1.42 -0.99 -17.40
C GLU A 360 2.67 -0.71 -18.25
N SER A 361 2.96 0.56 -18.57
CA SER A 361 4.21 0.96 -19.24
C SER A 361 5.44 0.94 -18.33
N GLY A 362 5.29 0.60 -17.04
CA GLY A 362 6.37 0.50 -16.05
C GLY A 362 6.66 1.79 -15.25
N THR A 363 5.80 2.80 -15.38
CA THR A 363 5.92 4.04 -14.59
C THR A 363 5.37 3.82 -13.18
N THR A 364 6.11 4.26 -12.15
CA THR A 364 5.64 4.23 -10.76
C THR A 364 4.56 5.29 -10.55
N LEU A 365 3.43 4.89 -9.96
CA LEU A 365 2.29 5.77 -9.67
C LEU A 365 1.96 5.76 -8.18
N VAL A 366 1.92 6.93 -7.56
CA VAL A 366 1.36 7.11 -6.20
C VAL A 366 0.11 7.96 -6.31
N MET A 367 -1.02 7.42 -5.90
CA MET A 367 -2.31 8.11 -5.94
C MET A 367 -2.87 8.31 -4.53
N VAL A 368 -3.35 9.50 -4.26
CA VAL A 368 -4.17 9.80 -3.08
C VAL A 368 -5.63 9.71 -3.47
N THR A 369 -6.42 8.98 -2.70
CA THR A 369 -7.88 8.95 -2.84
C THR A 369 -8.55 8.64 -1.49
N HIS A 370 -9.85 8.92 -1.40
CA HIS A 370 -10.72 8.46 -0.31
C HIS A 370 -11.73 7.41 -0.79
N ASN A 371 -11.66 7.01 -2.07
CA ASN A 371 -12.56 6.03 -2.66
C ASN A 371 -11.92 4.62 -2.57
N GLU A 372 -12.54 3.73 -1.80
CA GLU A 372 -12.08 2.35 -1.60
C GLU A 372 -12.10 1.53 -2.89
N GLU A 373 -13.08 1.74 -3.78
CA GLU A 373 -13.16 0.99 -5.04
C GLU A 373 -11.95 1.26 -5.94
N ILE A 374 -11.49 2.52 -6.00
CA ILE A 374 -10.28 2.86 -6.78
C ILE A 374 -9.04 2.16 -6.22
N SER A 375 -8.99 1.92 -4.92
CA SER A 375 -7.84 1.25 -4.30
C SER A 375 -7.65 -0.20 -4.78
N ARG A 376 -8.67 -0.85 -5.32
CA ARG A 376 -8.59 -2.20 -5.93
C ARG A 376 -7.73 -2.25 -7.19
N MET A 377 -7.48 -1.10 -7.85
CA MET A 377 -6.58 -1.01 -9.00
C MET A 377 -5.10 -0.97 -8.61
N ALA A 378 -4.79 -0.69 -7.36
CA ALA A 378 -3.42 -0.56 -6.89
C ALA A 378 -2.77 -1.94 -6.68
N ASP A 379 -1.45 -1.99 -6.76
CA ASP A 379 -0.67 -3.15 -6.28
C ASP A 379 -0.71 -3.20 -4.75
N ARG A 380 -0.61 -2.03 -4.12
CA ARG A 380 -0.59 -1.87 -2.68
C ARG A 380 -1.36 -0.64 -2.23
N VAL A 381 -2.04 -0.77 -1.08
CA VAL A 381 -2.82 0.30 -0.47
C VAL A 381 -2.28 0.59 0.92
N VAL A 382 -1.92 1.83 1.16
CA VAL A 382 -1.51 2.34 2.47
C VAL A 382 -2.67 3.09 3.09
N HIS A 383 -3.20 2.57 4.17
CA HIS A 383 -4.30 3.20 4.90
C HIS A 383 -3.76 4.18 5.93
N MET A 384 -4.20 5.43 5.83
CA MET A 384 -3.76 6.52 6.69
C MET A 384 -4.88 7.05 7.59
N ARG A 385 -4.55 7.29 8.86
CA ARG A 385 -5.42 7.95 9.84
C ARG A 385 -4.58 8.78 10.82
N ASP A 386 -5.03 9.99 11.12
CA ASP A 386 -4.39 10.89 12.10
C ASP A 386 -2.87 11.09 11.90
N GLY A 387 -2.43 11.17 10.65
CA GLY A 387 -1.02 11.37 10.30
C GLY A 387 -0.13 10.13 10.43
N ARG A 388 -0.71 8.95 10.57
CA ARG A 388 0.00 7.66 10.67
C ARG A 388 -0.51 6.67 9.65
N MET A 389 0.35 5.77 9.23
CA MET A 389 -0.07 4.53 8.58
C MET A 389 -0.60 3.60 9.67
N TYR A 390 -1.73 2.96 9.44
CA TYR A 390 -2.28 1.98 10.38
C TYR A 390 -2.46 0.60 9.77
N GLU A 391 -2.48 0.52 8.44
CA GLU A 391 -2.61 -0.73 7.72
C GLU A 391 -1.99 -0.58 6.33
N VAL A 392 -1.36 -1.64 5.83
CA VAL A 392 -0.93 -1.78 4.44
C VAL A 392 -1.55 -3.05 3.89
N THR A 393 -2.21 -2.96 2.74
CA THR A 393 -2.80 -4.10 2.04
C THR A 393 -2.21 -4.26 0.64
N VAL A 394 -2.13 -5.49 0.16
CA VAL A 394 -1.61 -5.83 -1.17
C VAL A 394 -2.72 -6.46 -1.99
N ASN A 395 -2.96 -5.94 -3.19
CA ASN A 395 -3.86 -6.57 -4.15
C ASN A 395 -3.03 -7.49 -5.06
N ARG A 396 -3.24 -8.79 -4.97
CA ARG A 396 -2.55 -9.78 -5.82
C ARG A 396 -3.00 -9.70 -7.27
N HIS A 397 -4.25 -9.31 -7.45
CA HIS A 397 -4.86 -9.09 -8.76
C HIS A 397 -5.47 -7.69 -8.75
N ARG A 398 -4.87 -6.80 -9.52
CA ARG A 398 -5.41 -5.46 -9.70
C ARG A 398 -6.73 -5.55 -10.47
N ALA A 399 -7.76 -4.84 -9.99
CA ALA A 399 -8.97 -4.64 -10.76
C ALA A 399 -8.68 -3.72 -11.95
N HIS A 400 -9.31 -3.96 -13.09
CA HIS A 400 -9.27 -3.02 -14.19
C HIS A 400 -10.19 -1.82 -13.92
N ALA A 401 -9.85 -0.67 -14.46
CA ALA A 401 -10.69 0.53 -14.31
C ALA A 401 -12.14 0.29 -14.75
N ALA A 402 -12.36 -0.54 -15.77
CA ALA A 402 -13.67 -0.87 -16.29
C ALA A 402 -14.54 -1.74 -15.36
N ASP A 403 -13.92 -2.44 -14.40
CA ASP A 403 -14.60 -3.37 -13.49
C ASP A 403 -15.01 -2.70 -12.16
N LEU A 404 -14.62 -1.44 -11.95
CA LEU A 404 -14.94 -0.71 -10.74
C LEU A 404 -16.41 -0.27 -10.73
N VAL A 405 -17.05 -0.32 -9.57
CA VAL A 405 -18.46 0.08 -9.38
C VAL A 405 -18.60 0.85 -8.07
N TRP A 406 -19.02 2.13 -8.11
CA TRP A 406 -19.33 2.95 -6.93
C TRP A 406 -20.48 3.93 -7.16
#